data_98bda6e17f8ddff53033ba3d14013065
#
_entry.id   98bda6e17f8ddff53033ba3d14013065
#
_cell.length_a   1.000
_cell.length_b   1.000
_cell.length_c   1.000
_cell.angle_alpha   90.00
_cell.angle_beta   90.00
_cell.angle_gamma   90.00
#
_symmetry.space_group_name_H-M   'P 1'
#
loop_
_entity.id
_entity.type
_entity.pdbx_description
1 polymer ?
#
loop_
_entity_poly.entity_id
_entity_poly.type
_entity_poly.pdbx_seq_one_letter_code
_entity_poly.pdbx_strand_id
1 'polypeptide(L)'
;MKIVKEAKRAATDANPDLRKAEQLISEAIKNPETKDLAETWDIAGDIQKRINAEETKNAFITKKLDTLRAYNSILNMFEYFAKCDELAQIPDEKGKIKNKYRKANAASLINERPNLINGGVFVFNKEQNKEALKFFATYVESASYPMLADQEIAKKDSSLSLVAYYATLAADRIGDKDAIIKYAPIAVDDVDNGKFAMQLLSDAYKAKGDTAAWVKSLEQGIMKFPGNDYFFANLIDYYSNANQLSKAMEFADKMLSTDANNKMYLYVKAYLYHNMKDYDNAIEYFKKAIAVDPDYVEAYSNIGLAYLMKAQEFIEKATTDINDPKYAEDQATLKKFYEEAKPFYEKARALKPDQKDLWVQGLYRVYYNLNMGPEFEEIDKLMNK
;
A
#
# COMPACT_ATOMS: atom_id res chain seq x y z
N MET A 1 38.62 9.27 -25.87
CA MET A 1 39.69 8.98 -24.86
C MET A 1 40.47 10.20 -24.35
N LYS A 2 40.76 11.24 -25.15
CA LYS A 2 41.49 12.45 -24.64
C LYS A 2 40.75 13.11 -23.50
N ILE A 3 39.44 13.39 -23.64
CA ILE A 3 38.59 14.03 -22.62
C ILE A 3 38.53 13.24 -21.29
N VAL A 4 38.51 11.90 -21.33
CA VAL A 4 38.53 11.03 -20.15
C VAL A 4 39.85 11.18 -19.38
N LYS A 5 40.98 11.24 -20.10
CA LYS A 5 42.30 11.46 -19.48
C LYS A 5 42.43 12.85 -18.88
N GLU A 6 41.90 13.86 -19.54
CA GLU A 6 41.86 15.24 -19.02
C GLU A 6 41.00 15.34 -17.77
N ALA A 7 39.82 14.68 -17.75
CA ALA A 7 38.94 14.63 -16.55
C ALA A 7 39.70 13.96 -15.38
N LYS A 8 40.32 12.80 -15.62
CA LYS A 8 41.11 12.11 -14.61
C LYS A 8 42.24 12.99 -14.07
N ARG A 9 42.99 13.64 -14.96
CA ARG A 9 44.09 14.53 -14.57
C ARG A 9 43.57 15.69 -13.70
N ALA A 10 42.49 16.37 -14.11
CA ALA A 10 41.90 17.45 -13.34
C ALA A 10 41.51 17.01 -11.93
N ALA A 11 41.05 15.74 -11.76
CA ALA A 11 40.68 15.19 -10.46
C ALA A 11 41.84 14.74 -9.58
N THR A 12 43.02 14.45 -10.17
CA THR A 12 44.13 13.78 -9.47
C THR A 12 45.43 14.60 -9.37
N ASP A 13 45.47 15.78 -9.97
CA ASP A 13 46.63 16.69 -9.87
C ASP A 13 46.88 17.15 -8.44
N ALA A 14 48.05 17.71 -8.16
CA ALA A 14 48.41 18.21 -6.83
C ALA A 14 47.46 19.27 -6.28
N ASN A 15 46.81 20.06 -7.15
CA ASN A 15 45.71 20.98 -6.85
C ASN A 15 44.49 20.56 -7.71
N PRO A 16 43.65 19.62 -7.24
CA PRO A 16 42.56 19.11 -8.04
C PRO A 16 41.49 20.16 -8.30
N ASP A 17 41.02 20.21 -9.55
CA ASP A 17 39.85 20.99 -9.94
C ASP A 17 38.68 20.01 -10.20
N LEU A 18 37.96 19.68 -9.13
CA LEU A 18 36.87 18.73 -9.19
C LEU A 18 35.66 19.23 -9.99
N ARG A 19 35.45 20.54 -10.11
CA ARG A 19 34.39 21.10 -10.95
C ARG A 19 34.68 20.89 -12.44
N LYS A 20 35.91 21.16 -12.84
CA LYS A 20 36.39 20.91 -14.20
C LYS A 20 36.39 19.41 -14.52
N ALA A 21 36.84 18.57 -13.57
CA ALA A 21 36.82 17.12 -13.72
C ALA A 21 35.39 16.59 -13.94
N GLU A 22 34.42 17.07 -13.14
CA GLU A 22 33.01 16.73 -13.23
C GLU A 22 32.41 17.16 -14.59
N GLN A 23 32.72 18.35 -15.06
CA GLN A 23 32.26 18.82 -16.38
C GLN A 23 32.79 17.92 -17.49
N LEU A 24 34.11 17.70 -17.54
CA LEU A 24 34.75 16.88 -18.59
C LEU A 24 34.25 15.44 -18.61
N ILE A 25 34.04 14.83 -17.42
CA ILE A 25 33.54 13.47 -17.36
C ILE A 25 32.05 13.37 -17.74
N SER A 26 31.27 14.40 -17.42
CA SER A 26 29.85 14.49 -17.83
C SER A 26 29.68 14.59 -19.33
N GLU A 27 30.66 15.16 -20.04
CA GLU A 27 30.73 15.15 -21.50
C GLU A 27 31.19 13.78 -22.01
N ALA A 28 32.16 13.17 -21.36
CA ALA A 28 32.72 11.87 -21.77
C ALA A 28 31.72 10.72 -21.69
N ILE A 29 30.85 10.69 -20.65
CA ILE A 29 29.84 9.63 -20.51
C ILE A 29 28.71 9.75 -21.54
N LYS A 30 28.58 10.87 -22.24
CA LYS A 30 27.63 11.10 -23.33
C LYS A 30 28.26 10.92 -24.72
N ASN A 31 29.58 10.97 -24.81
CA ASN A 31 30.30 10.94 -26.09
C ASN A 31 30.28 9.51 -26.69
N PRO A 32 29.83 9.35 -27.94
CA PRO A 32 29.79 8.03 -28.62
C PRO A 32 31.11 7.23 -28.59
N GLU A 33 32.28 7.91 -28.58
CA GLU A 33 33.60 7.25 -28.56
C GLU A 33 34.00 6.72 -27.18
N THR A 34 33.33 7.20 -26.10
CA THR A 34 33.80 6.93 -24.72
C THR A 34 32.70 6.38 -23.80
N LYS A 35 31.43 6.57 -24.13
CA LYS A 35 30.30 6.14 -23.28
C LYS A 35 30.17 4.64 -23.06
N ASP A 36 30.74 3.83 -24.00
CA ASP A 36 30.67 2.38 -23.95
C ASP A 36 31.98 1.75 -23.39
N LEU A 37 32.87 2.58 -22.82
CA LEU A 37 34.11 2.14 -22.20
C LEU A 37 33.96 2.09 -20.68
N ALA A 38 34.19 0.91 -20.09
CA ALA A 38 34.12 0.76 -18.61
C ALA A 38 35.05 1.72 -17.86
N GLU A 39 36.25 2.04 -18.42
CA GLU A 39 37.18 3.01 -17.82
C GLU A 39 36.58 4.42 -17.68
N THR A 40 35.71 4.84 -18.62
CA THR A 40 35.05 6.15 -18.55
C THR A 40 34.18 6.24 -17.31
N TRP A 41 33.39 5.20 -17.04
CA TRP A 41 32.47 5.14 -15.90
C TRP A 41 33.19 4.88 -14.58
N ASP A 42 34.31 4.14 -14.59
CA ASP A 42 35.18 4.00 -13.42
C ASP A 42 35.74 5.37 -12.97
N ILE A 43 36.25 6.15 -13.92
CA ILE A 43 36.79 7.50 -13.65
C ILE A 43 35.64 8.43 -13.22
N ALA A 44 34.46 8.31 -13.82
CA ALA A 44 33.30 9.09 -13.43
C ALA A 44 32.92 8.83 -11.95
N GLY A 45 32.84 7.56 -11.54
CA GLY A 45 32.58 7.20 -10.15
C GLY A 45 33.67 7.66 -9.19
N ASP A 46 34.96 7.56 -9.57
CA ASP A 46 36.09 8.04 -8.74
C ASP A 46 36.03 9.57 -8.56
N ILE A 47 35.66 10.33 -9.58
CA ILE A 47 35.46 11.78 -9.48
C ILE A 47 34.35 12.09 -8.47
N GLN A 48 33.22 11.39 -8.52
CA GLN A 48 32.12 11.60 -7.56
C GLN A 48 32.53 11.26 -6.12
N LYS A 49 33.29 10.17 -5.95
CA LYS A 49 33.89 9.82 -4.66
C LYS A 49 34.78 10.91 -4.11
N ARG A 50 35.59 11.57 -4.95
CA ARG A 50 36.45 12.70 -4.54
C ARG A 50 35.64 13.94 -4.20
N ILE A 51 34.59 14.23 -4.94
CA ILE A 51 33.64 15.32 -4.63
C ILE A 51 33.04 15.10 -3.25
N ASN A 52 32.55 13.89 -2.95
CA ASN A 52 31.99 13.57 -1.65
C ASN A 52 33.02 13.79 -0.51
N ALA A 53 34.25 13.29 -0.71
CA ALA A 53 35.33 13.45 0.27
C ALA A 53 35.70 14.92 0.49
N GLU A 54 35.73 15.76 -0.57
CA GLU A 54 35.99 17.19 -0.47
C GLU A 54 34.87 17.90 0.32
N GLU A 55 33.61 17.65 0.00
CA GLU A 55 32.46 18.25 0.71
C GLU A 55 32.43 17.83 2.18
N THR A 56 32.70 16.55 2.46
CA THR A 56 32.81 16.05 3.84
C THR A 56 33.96 16.75 4.59
N LYS A 57 35.14 16.92 3.97
CA LYS A 57 36.25 17.64 4.54
C LYS A 57 35.90 19.12 4.80
N ASN A 58 35.22 19.76 3.86
CA ASN A 58 34.79 21.15 3.98
C ASN A 58 33.82 21.33 5.15
N ALA A 59 32.93 20.40 5.41
CA ALA A 59 32.02 20.40 6.56
C ALA A 59 32.81 20.49 7.89
N PHE A 60 33.91 19.75 8.02
CA PHE A 60 34.73 19.73 9.23
C PHE A 60 35.62 21.00 9.38
N ILE A 61 36.28 21.42 8.29
CA ILE A 61 37.30 22.46 8.34
C ILE A 61 36.69 23.87 8.28
N THR A 62 35.79 24.11 7.33
CA THR A 62 35.24 25.43 7.04
C THR A 62 33.84 25.67 7.59
N LYS A 63 33.20 24.60 8.12
CA LYS A 63 31.78 24.57 8.51
C LYS A 63 30.84 24.93 7.34
N LYS A 64 31.30 24.81 6.12
CA LYS A 64 30.53 25.03 4.89
C LYS A 64 30.40 23.68 4.19
N LEU A 65 29.20 23.14 4.15
CA LEU A 65 28.83 21.89 3.45
C LEU A 65 27.79 22.21 2.39
N ASP A 66 28.07 21.92 1.15
CA ASP A 66 27.01 21.75 0.16
C ASP A 66 26.40 20.36 0.31
N THR A 67 25.42 20.27 1.20
CA THR A 67 24.77 19.00 1.57
C THR A 67 24.16 18.30 0.36
N LEU A 68 23.54 19.06 -0.53
CA LEU A 68 22.90 18.47 -1.72
C LEU A 68 23.94 17.93 -2.70
N ARG A 69 25.05 18.68 -2.90
CA ARG A 69 26.17 18.23 -3.75
C ARG A 69 26.81 16.97 -3.19
N ALA A 70 27.04 16.91 -1.87
CA ALA A 70 27.59 15.75 -1.20
C ALA A 70 26.72 14.51 -1.39
N TYR A 71 25.41 14.60 -1.19
CA TYR A 71 24.52 13.46 -1.39
C TYR A 71 24.37 13.08 -2.87
N ASN A 72 24.23 14.04 -3.77
CA ASN A 72 24.15 13.77 -5.19
C ASN A 72 25.42 13.07 -5.73
N SER A 73 26.59 13.40 -5.20
CA SER A 73 27.80 12.71 -5.59
C SER A 73 27.79 11.22 -5.23
N ILE A 74 27.16 10.86 -4.09
CA ILE A 74 26.95 9.45 -3.72
C ILE A 74 25.97 8.77 -4.69
N LEU A 75 24.85 9.40 -5.00
CA LEU A 75 23.89 8.87 -5.95
C LEU A 75 24.54 8.60 -7.32
N ASN A 76 25.28 9.59 -7.84
CA ASN A 76 25.99 9.48 -9.10
C ASN A 76 27.06 8.38 -9.06
N MET A 77 27.76 8.21 -7.93
CA MET A 77 28.76 7.15 -7.76
C MET A 77 28.13 5.76 -7.89
N PHE A 78 26.95 5.53 -7.34
CA PHE A 78 26.23 4.26 -7.50
C PHE A 78 25.87 4.00 -8.96
N GLU A 79 25.31 5.01 -9.66
CA GLU A 79 24.99 4.90 -11.08
C GLU A 79 26.23 4.59 -11.92
N TYR A 80 27.32 5.33 -11.71
CA TYR A 80 28.51 5.23 -12.55
C TYR A 80 29.28 3.94 -12.31
N PHE A 81 29.43 3.49 -11.06
CA PHE A 81 30.10 2.22 -10.79
C PHE A 81 29.27 1.01 -11.21
N ALA A 82 27.94 1.09 -11.12
CA ALA A 82 27.09 0.04 -11.67
C ALA A 82 27.24 -0.07 -13.19
N LYS A 83 27.26 1.07 -13.91
CA LYS A 83 27.49 1.09 -15.36
C LYS A 83 28.90 0.62 -15.74
N CYS A 84 29.92 0.98 -14.96
CA CYS A 84 31.25 0.46 -15.11
C CYS A 84 31.28 -1.08 -15.01
N ASP A 85 30.63 -1.63 -13.98
CA ASP A 85 30.56 -3.08 -13.77
C ASP A 85 29.85 -3.81 -14.91
N GLU A 86 28.73 -3.26 -15.39
CA GLU A 86 28.01 -3.78 -16.57
C GLU A 86 28.92 -3.87 -17.80
N LEU A 87 29.56 -2.76 -18.15
CA LEU A 87 30.44 -2.70 -19.34
C LEU A 87 31.69 -3.56 -19.19
N ALA A 88 32.20 -3.72 -17.98
CA ALA A 88 33.38 -4.54 -17.71
C ALA A 88 33.08 -6.06 -17.70
N GLN A 89 31.82 -6.47 -17.77
CA GLN A 89 31.40 -7.88 -17.94
C GLN A 89 31.36 -8.32 -19.41
N ILE A 90 31.57 -7.43 -20.35
CA ILE A 90 31.62 -7.78 -21.78
C ILE A 90 32.89 -8.59 -22.04
N PRO A 91 32.80 -9.84 -22.61
CA PRO A 91 33.95 -10.66 -22.90
C PRO A 91 34.88 -10.01 -23.96
N ASP A 92 36.17 -10.17 -23.79
CA ASP A 92 37.14 -9.80 -24.82
C ASP A 92 37.04 -10.75 -26.04
N GLU A 93 37.84 -10.48 -27.11
CA GLU A 93 37.87 -11.28 -28.35
C GLU A 93 38.16 -12.77 -28.10
N LYS A 94 38.72 -13.13 -26.95
CA LYS A 94 39.01 -14.49 -26.50
C LYS A 94 37.97 -15.08 -25.59
N GLY A 95 36.82 -14.39 -25.43
CA GLY A 95 35.72 -14.81 -24.55
C GLY A 95 36.03 -14.66 -23.05
N LYS A 96 37.08 -13.94 -22.67
CA LYS A 96 37.48 -13.77 -21.29
C LYS A 96 36.97 -12.46 -20.69
N ILE A 97 36.26 -12.56 -19.58
CA ILE A 97 35.82 -11.40 -18.79
C ILE A 97 36.94 -11.01 -17.82
N LYS A 98 37.36 -9.74 -17.88
CA LYS A 98 38.41 -9.17 -17.00
C LYS A 98 37.88 -7.90 -16.32
N ASN A 99 37.06 -8.07 -15.31
CA ASN A 99 36.57 -6.93 -14.54
C ASN A 99 37.51 -6.58 -13.39
N LYS A 100 38.53 -5.74 -13.71
CA LYS A 100 39.51 -5.24 -12.73
C LYS A 100 38.96 -4.20 -11.78
N TYR A 101 37.78 -3.60 -12.07
CA TYR A 101 37.18 -2.49 -11.33
C TYR A 101 36.29 -2.98 -10.18
N ARG A 102 35.62 -4.13 -10.36
CA ARG A 102 34.56 -4.64 -9.49
C ARG A 102 34.88 -4.57 -8.00
N LYS A 103 36.02 -5.11 -7.58
CA LYS A 103 36.37 -5.21 -6.16
C LYS A 103 36.48 -3.84 -5.47
N ALA A 104 37.17 -2.90 -6.11
CA ALA A 104 37.40 -1.55 -5.55
C ALA A 104 36.09 -0.74 -5.54
N ASN A 105 35.32 -0.80 -6.61
CA ASN A 105 34.06 -0.08 -6.75
C ASN A 105 33.01 -0.64 -5.79
N ALA A 106 32.91 -1.97 -5.67
CA ALA A 106 32.01 -2.61 -4.69
C ALA A 106 32.31 -2.16 -3.25
N ALA A 107 33.60 -2.13 -2.86
CA ALA A 107 33.98 -1.65 -1.53
C ALA A 107 33.58 -0.18 -1.29
N SER A 108 33.71 0.66 -2.32
CA SER A 108 33.26 2.08 -2.22
C SER A 108 31.74 2.18 -2.06
N LEU A 109 30.96 1.41 -2.84
CA LEU A 109 29.51 1.43 -2.76
C LEU A 109 28.99 0.93 -1.41
N ILE A 110 29.55 -0.14 -0.87
CA ILE A 110 29.15 -0.67 0.44
C ILE A 110 29.37 0.37 1.54
N ASN A 111 30.50 1.07 1.54
CA ASN A 111 30.79 2.08 2.55
C ASN A 111 29.83 3.28 2.47
N GLU A 112 29.42 3.67 1.27
CA GLU A 112 28.55 4.84 1.07
C GLU A 112 27.05 4.50 1.03
N ARG A 113 26.68 3.21 0.99
CA ARG A 113 25.29 2.80 0.90
C ARG A 113 24.36 3.40 2.00
N PRO A 114 24.77 3.47 3.28
CA PRO A 114 23.95 4.12 4.31
C PRO A 114 23.67 5.60 4.02
N ASN A 115 24.55 6.30 3.33
CA ASN A 115 24.39 7.70 2.99
C ASN A 115 23.31 7.95 1.91
N LEU A 116 22.90 6.92 1.17
CA LEU A 116 21.70 7.01 0.31
C LEU A 116 20.45 7.23 1.14
N ILE A 117 20.33 6.58 2.31
CA ILE A 117 19.21 6.85 3.23
C ILE A 117 19.24 8.29 3.71
N ASN A 118 20.42 8.75 4.17
CA ASN A 118 20.57 10.12 4.69
C ASN A 118 20.23 11.16 3.63
N GLY A 119 20.67 10.96 2.38
CA GLY A 119 20.35 11.83 1.25
C GLY A 119 18.87 11.82 0.91
N GLY A 120 18.27 10.62 0.88
CA GLY A 120 16.83 10.43 0.65
C GLY A 120 15.99 11.16 1.70
N VAL A 121 16.29 10.97 2.98
CA VAL A 121 15.59 11.64 4.09
C VAL A 121 15.78 13.17 4.03
N PHE A 122 16.97 13.64 3.69
CA PHE A 122 17.26 15.08 3.59
C PHE A 122 16.37 15.77 2.54
N VAL A 123 16.20 15.18 1.37
CA VAL A 123 15.36 15.76 0.31
C VAL A 123 13.87 15.46 0.52
N PHE A 124 13.53 14.33 1.12
CA PHE A 124 12.16 13.97 1.46
C PHE A 124 11.53 14.94 2.47
N ASN A 125 12.30 15.34 3.50
CA ASN A 125 11.88 16.35 4.47
C ASN A 125 11.70 17.75 3.87
N LYS A 126 12.21 17.97 2.65
CA LYS A 126 12.00 19.19 1.86
C LYS A 126 10.91 19.03 0.81
N GLU A 127 10.13 17.96 0.89
CA GLU A 127 9.06 17.63 -0.06
C GLU A 127 9.55 17.41 -1.51
N GLN A 128 10.84 17.22 -1.71
CA GLN A 128 11.45 16.89 -2.99
C GLN A 128 11.31 15.39 -3.27
N ASN A 129 10.06 14.92 -3.42
CA ASN A 129 9.75 13.50 -3.45
C ASN A 129 10.33 12.78 -4.66
N LYS A 130 10.49 13.46 -5.80
CA LYS A 130 11.10 12.88 -7.01
C LYS A 130 12.59 12.58 -6.79
N GLU A 131 13.29 13.47 -6.13
CA GLU A 131 14.69 13.31 -5.74
C GLU A 131 14.83 12.24 -4.64
N ALA A 132 13.94 12.26 -3.66
CA ALA A 132 13.91 11.26 -2.59
C ALA A 132 13.72 9.85 -3.13
N LEU A 133 12.81 9.67 -4.09
CA LEU A 133 12.62 8.39 -4.77
C LEU A 133 13.91 7.87 -5.40
N LYS A 134 14.71 8.72 -6.03
CA LYS A 134 16.00 8.29 -6.62
C LYS A 134 16.95 7.71 -5.57
N PHE A 135 17.10 8.38 -4.43
CA PHE A 135 17.96 7.91 -3.35
C PHE A 135 17.48 6.57 -2.77
N PHE A 136 16.21 6.49 -2.39
CA PHE A 136 15.63 5.28 -1.79
C PHE A 136 15.61 4.12 -2.79
N ALA A 137 15.26 4.40 -4.04
CA ALA A 137 15.31 3.43 -5.13
C ALA A 137 16.71 2.86 -5.33
N THR A 138 17.73 3.72 -5.40
CA THR A 138 19.13 3.29 -5.56
C THR A 138 19.57 2.43 -4.37
N TYR A 139 19.16 2.78 -3.14
CA TYR A 139 19.45 1.95 -1.97
C TYR A 139 18.85 0.55 -2.10
N VAL A 140 17.58 0.45 -2.46
CA VAL A 140 16.87 -0.83 -2.60
C VAL A 140 17.46 -1.65 -3.76
N GLU A 141 17.65 -1.03 -4.92
CA GLU A 141 18.15 -1.68 -6.13
C GLU A 141 19.60 -2.18 -5.97
N SER A 142 20.41 -1.43 -5.22
CA SER A 142 21.81 -1.82 -4.97
C SER A 142 21.93 -3.16 -4.24
N ALA A 143 20.89 -3.62 -3.54
CA ALA A 143 20.88 -4.94 -2.91
C ALA A 143 20.97 -6.10 -3.93
N SER A 144 20.63 -5.84 -5.20
CA SER A 144 20.68 -6.81 -6.30
C SER A 144 21.83 -6.55 -7.31
N TYR A 145 22.70 -5.57 -7.04
CA TYR A 145 23.82 -5.30 -7.95
C TYR A 145 24.78 -6.51 -8.04
N PRO A 146 25.11 -7.01 -9.24
CA PRO A 146 25.99 -8.17 -9.39
C PRO A 146 27.35 -8.00 -8.72
N MET A 147 27.88 -6.76 -8.67
CA MET A 147 29.11 -6.45 -7.98
C MET A 147 29.02 -6.53 -6.45
N LEU A 148 27.83 -6.54 -5.88
CA LEU A 148 27.56 -6.62 -4.44
C LEU A 148 26.99 -7.98 -4.01
N ALA A 149 26.90 -8.96 -4.93
CA ALA A 149 26.25 -10.25 -4.67
C ALA A 149 26.86 -10.99 -3.47
N ASP A 150 28.17 -10.94 -3.28
CA ASP A 150 28.87 -11.60 -2.17
C ASP A 150 28.51 -11.02 -0.79
N GLN A 151 27.90 -9.85 -0.74
CA GLN A 151 27.48 -9.19 0.50
C GLN A 151 26.15 -9.74 1.03
N GLU A 152 25.36 -10.45 0.21
CA GLU A 152 24.04 -10.98 0.53
C GLU A 152 23.10 -9.92 1.15
N ILE A 153 23.16 -8.68 0.63
CA ILE A 153 22.46 -7.51 1.20
C ILE A 153 20.96 -7.80 1.36
N ALA A 154 20.32 -8.38 0.36
CA ALA A 154 18.89 -8.69 0.40
C ALA A 154 18.46 -9.56 1.59
N LYS A 155 19.40 -10.35 2.17
CA LYS A 155 19.13 -11.22 3.30
C LYS A 155 19.54 -10.61 4.64
N LYS A 156 20.57 -9.76 4.64
CA LYS A 156 21.23 -9.27 5.86
C LYS A 156 20.83 -7.84 6.26
N ASP A 157 20.30 -7.09 5.32
CA ASP A 157 19.97 -5.69 5.52
C ASP A 157 18.56 -5.52 6.16
N SER A 158 18.52 -5.31 7.45
CA SER A 158 17.29 -5.09 8.19
C SER A 158 16.56 -3.79 7.84
N SER A 159 17.22 -2.86 7.17
CA SER A 159 16.62 -1.58 6.76
C SER A 159 15.99 -1.64 5.37
N LEU A 160 16.16 -2.75 4.64
CA LEU A 160 15.78 -2.82 3.22
C LEU A 160 14.27 -2.60 3.02
N SER A 161 13.43 -3.26 3.82
CA SER A 161 11.98 -3.13 3.75
C SER A 161 11.49 -1.72 4.14
N LEU A 162 12.09 -1.13 5.17
CA LEU A 162 11.78 0.23 5.58
C LEU A 162 12.13 1.26 4.49
N VAL A 163 13.32 1.13 3.87
CA VAL A 163 13.71 2.05 2.80
C VAL A 163 12.89 1.83 1.54
N ALA A 164 12.48 0.60 1.25
CA ALA A 164 11.52 0.30 0.19
C ALA A 164 10.14 0.95 0.46
N TYR A 165 9.72 1.00 1.72
CA TYR A 165 8.51 1.75 2.10
C TYR A 165 8.66 3.26 1.81
N TYR A 166 9.79 3.88 2.17
CA TYR A 166 10.02 5.29 1.83
C TYR A 166 10.10 5.54 0.32
N ALA A 167 10.65 4.60 -0.46
CA ALA A 167 10.61 4.65 -1.93
C ALA A 167 9.16 4.60 -2.44
N THR A 168 8.35 3.68 -1.88
CA THR A 168 6.92 3.54 -2.21
C THR A 168 6.14 4.81 -1.87
N LEU A 169 6.38 5.39 -0.69
CA LEU A 169 5.72 6.61 -0.25
C LEU A 169 6.12 7.83 -1.09
N ALA A 170 7.39 7.96 -1.45
CA ALA A 170 7.86 9.00 -2.35
C ALA A 170 7.23 8.86 -3.76
N ALA A 171 7.11 7.63 -4.25
CA ALA A 171 6.44 7.31 -5.51
C ALA A 171 4.94 7.67 -5.47
N ASP A 172 4.26 7.36 -4.38
CA ASP A 172 2.84 7.69 -4.21
C ASP A 172 2.62 9.21 -4.23
N ARG A 173 3.45 9.97 -3.51
CA ARG A 173 3.36 11.44 -3.47
C ARG A 173 3.55 12.12 -4.83
N ILE A 174 4.24 11.48 -5.77
CA ILE A 174 4.41 11.99 -7.15
C ILE A 174 3.49 11.29 -8.17
N GLY A 175 2.66 10.35 -7.71
CA GLY A 175 1.72 9.61 -8.57
C GLY A 175 2.36 8.55 -9.46
N ASP A 176 3.61 8.13 -9.19
CA ASP A 176 4.32 7.10 -9.97
C ASP A 176 3.89 5.69 -9.58
N LYS A 177 2.86 5.18 -10.27
CA LYS A 177 2.29 3.85 -10.00
C LYS A 177 3.26 2.71 -10.34
N ASP A 178 4.13 2.90 -11.33
CA ASP A 178 5.12 1.88 -11.71
C ASP A 178 6.18 1.72 -10.62
N ALA A 179 6.64 2.82 -10.05
CA ALA A 179 7.55 2.78 -8.91
C ALA A 179 6.90 2.17 -7.65
N ILE A 180 5.61 2.46 -7.37
CA ILE A 180 4.89 1.79 -6.27
C ILE A 180 4.88 0.28 -6.50
N ILE A 181 4.49 -0.19 -7.69
CA ILE A 181 4.44 -1.63 -8.02
C ILE A 181 5.82 -2.28 -7.90
N LYS A 182 6.87 -1.54 -8.18
CA LYS A 182 8.24 -2.04 -8.08
C LYS A 182 8.74 -2.19 -6.64
N TYR A 183 8.48 -1.22 -5.77
CA TYR A 183 9.09 -1.16 -4.44
C TYR A 183 8.18 -1.67 -3.32
N ALA A 184 6.87 -1.49 -3.42
CA ALA A 184 5.93 -1.92 -2.39
C ALA A 184 6.01 -3.43 -2.05
N PRO A 185 6.23 -4.36 -2.99
CA PRO A 185 6.40 -5.78 -2.65
C PRO A 185 7.54 -6.07 -1.66
N ILE A 186 8.59 -5.26 -1.66
CA ILE A 186 9.68 -5.35 -0.68
C ILE A 186 9.28 -4.66 0.63
N ALA A 187 8.59 -3.54 0.53
CA ALA A 187 8.11 -2.75 1.66
C ALA A 187 7.07 -3.48 2.52
N VAL A 188 6.31 -4.41 1.93
CA VAL A 188 5.29 -5.22 2.63
C VAL A 188 5.89 -6.06 3.79
N ASP A 189 7.20 -6.29 3.80
CA ASP A 189 7.89 -7.01 4.87
C ASP A 189 8.32 -6.11 6.04
N ASP A 190 8.12 -4.79 5.95
CA ASP A 190 8.34 -3.88 7.06
C ASP A 190 7.30 -4.09 8.16
N VAL A 191 7.77 -4.19 9.41
CA VAL A 191 6.93 -4.54 10.56
C VAL A 191 5.85 -3.49 10.83
N ASP A 192 6.20 -2.23 10.72
CA ASP A 192 5.31 -1.11 11.08
C ASP A 192 4.50 -0.60 9.89
N ASN A 193 5.07 -0.62 8.71
CA ASN A 193 4.53 0.05 7.52
C ASN A 193 4.06 -0.92 6.42
N GLY A 194 4.33 -2.21 6.55
CA GLY A 194 4.05 -3.21 5.51
C GLY A 194 2.57 -3.27 5.11
N LYS A 195 1.68 -3.09 6.07
CA LYS A 195 0.23 -3.00 5.82
C LYS A 195 -0.11 -1.83 4.87
N PHE A 196 0.44 -0.65 5.13
CA PHE A 196 0.20 0.52 4.30
C PHE A 196 0.85 0.39 2.92
N ALA A 197 2.06 -0.19 2.85
CA ALA A 197 2.69 -0.52 1.58
C ALA A 197 1.84 -1.46 0.71
N MET A 198 1.19 -2.47 1.30
CA MET A 198 0.27 -3.38 0.60
C MET A 198 -0.99 -2.65 0.12
N GLN A 199 -1.51 -1.67 0.88
CA GLN A 199 -2.64 -0.84 0.44
C GLN A 199 -2.24 -0.01 -0.79
N LEU A 200 -1.10 0.69 -0.74
CA LEU A 200 -0.58 1.47 -1.87
C LEU A 200 -0.35 0.60 -3.12
N LEU A 201 0.15 -0.63 -2.94
CA LEU A 201 0.31 -1.60 -4.03
C LEU A 201 -1.04 -1.95 -4.67
N SER A 202 -2.03 -2.25 -3.84
CA SER A 202 -3.39 -2.57 -4.30
C SER A 202 -4.01 -1.39 -5.06
N ASP A 203 -3.90 -0.19 -4.52
CA ASP A 203 -4.41 1.03 -5.16
C ASP A 203 -3.68 1.33 -6.49
N ALA A 204 -2.38 1.06 -6.57
CA ALA A 204 -1.62 1.22 -7.80
C ALA A 204 -2.10 0.25 -8.90
N TYR A 205 -2.33 -1.02 -8.58
CA TYR A 205 -2.91 -1.98 -9.55
C TYR A 205 -4.31 -1.58 -9.98
N LYS A 206 -5.17 -1.16 -9.02
CA LYS A 206 -6.52 -0.66 -9.33
C LYS A 206 -6.48 0.53 -10.29
N ALA A 207 -5.61 1.50 -10.00
CA ALA A 207 -5.46 2.71 -10.82
C ALA A 207 -4.92 2.43 -12.23
N LYS A 208 -4.13 1.36 -12.40
CA LYS A 208 -3.64 0.91 -13.72
C LYS A 208 -4.65 0.03 -14.47
N GLY A 209 -5.79 -0.31 -13.85
CA GLY A 209 -6.78 -1.21 -14.44
C GLY A 209 -6.35 -2.68 -14.49
N ASP A 210 -5.26 -3.06 -13.80
CA ASP A 210 -4.84 -4.45 -13.68
C ASP A 210 -5.68 -5.15 -12.59
N THR A 211 -6.91 -5.49 -12.97
CA THR A 211 -7.88 -6.12 -12.07
C THR A 211 -7.37 -7.44 -11.48
N ALA A 212 -6.64 -8.24 -12.25
CA ALA A 212 -6.14 -9.53 -11.78
C ALA A 212 -5.08 -9.36 -10.69
N ALA A 213 -4.10 -8.46 -10.90
CA ALA A 213 -3.10 -8.14 -9.90
C ALA A 213 -3.71 -7.44 -8.68
N TRP A 214 -4.70 -6.57 -8.88
CA TRP A 214 -5.43 -5.92 -7.80
C TRP A 214 -6.13 -6.93 -6.89
N VAL A 215 -6.95 -7.82 -7.43
CA VAL A 215 -7.65 -8.87 -6.66
C VAL A 215 -6.64 -9.74 -5.91
N LYS A 216 -5.57 -10.17 -6.58
CA LYS A 216 -4.51 -10.96 -5.95
C LYS A 216 -3.84 -10.21 -4.79
N SER A 217 -3.60 -8.90 -4.94
CA SER A 217 -3.00 -8.08 -3.87
C SER A 217 -3.94 -7.93 -2.67
N LEU A 218 -5.26 -7.84 -2.90
CA LEU A 218 -6.26 -7.84 -1.84
C LEU A 218 -6.27 -9.16 -1.07
N GLU A 219 -6.28 -10.30 -1.77
CA GLU A 219 -6.22 -11.64 -1.14
C GLU A 219 -4.94 -11.80 -0.31
N GLN A 220 -3.79 -11.39 -0.83
CA GLN A 220 -2.52 -11.39 -0.10
C GLN A 220 -2.56 -10.48 1.13
N GLY A 221 -3.17 -9.29 1.00
CA GLY A 221 -3.34 -8.34 2.07
C GLY A 221 -4.18 -8.91 3.23
N ILE A 222 -5.28 -9.60 2.93
CA ILE A 222 -6.11 -10.28 3.92
C ILE A 222 -5.31 -11.36 4.67
N MET A 223 -4.55 -12.18 3.94
CA MET A 223 -3.77 -13.25 4.54
C MET A 223 -2.62 -12.74 5.41
N LYS A 224 -1.95 -11.68 4.98
CA LYS A 224 -0.77 -11.14 5.69
C LYS A 224 -1.14 -10.20 6.82
N PHE A 225 -2.25 -9.48 6.70
CA PHE A 225 -2.72 -8.48 7.67
C PHE A 225 -4.17 -8.78 8.10
N PRO A 226 -4.40 -9.90 8.79
CA PRO A 226 -5.73 -10.29 9.23
C PRO A 226 -6.34 -9.21 10.12
N GLY A 227 -7.63 -8.90 9.91
CA GLY A 227 -8.32 -7.82 10.62
C GLY A 227 -8.13 -6.43 10.04
N ASN A 228 -7.51 -6.29 8.86
CA ASN A 228 -7.52 -5.06 8.12
C ASN A 228 -8.73 -5.00 7.17
N ASP A 229 -9.65 -4.11 7.50
CA ASP A 229 -10.92 -3.94 6.80
C ASP A 229 -10.76 -3.54 5.33
N TYR A 230 -9.72 -2.78 5.01
CA TYR A 230 -9.47 -2.26 3.67
C TYR A 230 -9.44 -3.37 2.60
N PHE A 231 -8.61 -4.41 2.80
CA PHE A 231 -8.42 -5.46 1.80
C PHE A 231 -9.71 -6.26 1.60
N PHE A 232 -10.34 -6.58 2.70
CA PHE A 232 -11.53 -7.41 2.69
C PHE A 232 -12.73 -6.66 2.09
N ALA A 233 -12.97 -5.42 2.51
CA ALA A 233 -14.04 -4.59 1.98
C ALA A 233 -13.90 -4.40 0.45
N ASN A 234 -12.70 -4.03 -0.03
CA ASN A 234 -12.47 -3.88 -1.47
C ASN A 234 -12.67 -5.17 -2.26
N LEU A 235 -12.29 -6.33 -1.71
CA LEU A 235 -12.47 -7.61 -2.39
C LEU A 235 -13.96 -7.98 -2.48
N ILE A 236 -14.71 -7.77 -1.41
CA ILE A 236 -16.16 -8.03 -1.38
C ILE A 236 -16.91 -7.07 -2.31
N ASP A 237 -16.56 -5.80 -2.29
CA ASP A 237 -17.14 -4.80 -3.20
C ASP A 237 -16.88 -5.18 -4.67
N TYR A 238 -15.66 -5.63 -4.98
CA TYR A 238 -15.34 -6.11 -6.31
C TYR A 238 -16.22 -7.28 -6.74
N TYR A 239 -16.30 -8.33 -5.91
CA TYR A 239 -17.10 -9.51 -6.26
C TYR A 239 -18.60 -9.19 -6.32
N SER A 240 -19.10 -8.31 -5.45
CA SER A 240 -20.50 -7.88 -5.44
C SER A 240 -20.85 -7.11 -6.71
N ASN A 241 -20.01 -6.13 -7.09
CA ASN A 241 -20.20 -5.33 -8.29
C ASN A 241 -20.04 -6.14 -9.59
N ALA A 242 -19.19 -7.16 -9.56
CA ALA A 242 -19.00 -8.09 -10.68
C ALA A 242 -20.10 -9.18 -10.75
N ASN A 243 -21.11 -9.13 -9.87
CA ASN A 243 -22.15 -10.16 -9.71
C ASN A 243 -21.56 -11.57 -9.49
N GLN A 244 -20.44 -11.66 -8.75
CA GLN A 244 -19.70 -12.89 -8.45
C GLN A 244 -19.84 -13.27 -6.98
N LEU A 245 -21.04 -13.14 -6.41
CA LEU A 245 -21.31 -13.37 -4.98
C LEU A 245 -20.90 -14.80 -4.54
N SER A 246 -20.99 -15.79 -5.43
CA SER A 246 -20.54 -17.15 -5.13
C SER A 246 -19.04 -17.22 -4.83
N LYS A 247 -18.22 -16.48 -5.56
CA LYS A 247 -16.75 -16.41 -5.29
C LYS A 247 -16.46 -15.69 -4.00
N ALA A 248 -17.20 -14.61 -3.72
CA ALA A 248 -17.10 -13.90 -2.45
C ALA A 248 -17.43 -14.84 -1.28
N MET A 249 -18.47 -15.66 -1.42
CA MET A 249 -18.88 -16.62 -0.39
C MET A 249 -17.81 -17.71 -0.20
N GLU A 250 -17.29 -18.29 -1.29
CA GLU A 250 -16.20 -19.29 -1.23
C GLU A 250 -14.97 -18.72 -0.51
N PHE A 251 -14.63 -17.47 -0.79
CA PHE A 251 -13.52 -16.79 -0.12
C PHE A 251 -13.82 -16.55 1.37
N ALA A 252 -15.02 -16.10 1.73
CA ALA A 252 -15.44 -15.93 3.11
C ALA A 252 -15.40 -17.25 3.89
N ASP A 253 -15.84 -18.36 3.27
CA ASP A 253 -15.78 -19.70 3.86
C ASP A 253 -14.35 -20.17 4.09
N LYS A 254 -13.47 -19.93 3.12
CA LYS A 254 -12.03 -20.20 3.27
C LYS A 254 -11.44 -19.43 4.44
N MET A 255 -11.77 -18.14 4.58
CA MET A 255 -11.25 -17.33 5.69
C MET A 255 -11.79 -17.78 7.05
N LEU A 256 -13.08 -18.13 7.13
CA LEU A 256 -13.67 -18.71 8.34
C LEU A 256 -13.09 -20.08 8.72
N SER A 257 -12.61 -20.84 7.74
CA SER A 257 -11.91 -22.11 8.02
C SER A 257 -10.55 -21.89 8.69
N THR A 258 -9.94 -20.70 8.54
CA THR A 258 -8.66 -20.35 9.19
C THR A 258 -8.87 -19.73 10.57
N ASP A 259 -9.95 -18.96 10.74
CA ASP A 259 -10.35 -18.33 12.00
C ASP A 259 -11.88 -18.25 12.11
N ALA A 260 -12.47 -19.29 12.70
CA ALA A 260 -13.93 -19.44 12.81
C ALA A 260 -14.59 -18.38 13.70
N ASN A 261 -13.84 -17.72 14.57
CA ASN A 261 -14.32 -16.70 15.50
C ASN A 261 -13.89 -15.28 15.10
N ASN A 262 -13.47 -15.06 13.87
CA ASN A 262 -13.15 -13.72 13.39
C ASN A 262 -14.45 -12.95 13.11
N LYS A 263 -14.70 -11.92 13.92
CA LYS A 263 -15.93 -11.12 13.82
C LYS A 263 -16.15 -10.52 12.44
N MET A 264 -15.05 -10.12 11.77
CA MET A 264 -15.12 -9.54 10.43
C MET A 264 -15.52 -10.57 9.39
N TYR A 265 -14.91 -11.77 9.41
CA TYR A 265 -15.26 -12.82 8.45
C TYR A 265 -16.71 -13.29 8.64
N LEU A 266 -17.19 -13.37 9.90
CA LEU A 266 -18.59 -13.66 10.23
C LEU A 266 -19.52 -12.57 9.70
N TYR A 267 -19.19 -11.30 9.94
CA TYR A 267 -19.96 -10.14 9.49
C TYR A 267 -20.10 -10.11 7.97
N VAL A 268 -19.00 -10.33 7.26
CA VAL A 268 -19.03 -10.32 5.80
C VAL A 268 -19.80 -11.49 5.23
N LYS A 269 -19.66 -12.68 5.79
CA LYS A 269 -20.48 -13.79 5.35
C LYS A 269 -21.96 -13.48 5.53
N ALA A 270 -22.34 -12.84 6.64
CA ALA A 270 -23.69 -12.33 6.86
C ALA A 270 -24.11 -11.31 5.80
N TYR A 271 -23.23 -10.35 5.48
CA TYR A 271 -23.48 -9.33 4.46
C TYR A 271 -23.67 -9.94 3.05
N LEU A 272 -22.89 -10.98 2.72
CA LEU A 272 -23.07 -11.72 1.47
C LEU A 272 -24.42 -12.43 1.40
N TYR A 273 -24.84 -13.09 2.47
CA TYR A 273 -26.17 -13.69 2.56
C TYR A 273 -27.27 -12.63 2.40
N HIS A 274 -27.10 -11.45 3.04
CA HIS A 274 -28.04 -10.34 2.89
C HIS A 274 -28.16 -9.89 1.42
N ASN A 275 -27.05 -9.75 0.71
CA ASN A 275 -27.05 -9.38 -0.71
C ASN A 275 -27.68 -10.48 -1.61
N MET A 276 -27.60 -11.73 -1.19
CA MET A 276 -28.27 -12.86 -1.84
C MET A 276 -29.74 -12.98 -1.45
N LYS A 277 -30.27 -12.05 -0.62
CA LYS A 277 -31.62 -12.07 -0.04
C LYS A 277 -31.91 -13.26 0.87
N ASP A 278 -30.88 -13.97 1.32
CA ASP A 278 -31.00 -14.99 2.35
C ASP A 278 -30.89 -14.38 3.72
N TYR A 279 -31.98 -13.68 4.12
CA TYR A 279 -32.00 -12.89 5.36
C TYR A 279 -31.92 -13.76 6.62
N ASP A 280 -32.33 -15.00 6.58
CA ASP A 280 -32.28 -15.89 7.74
C ASP A 280 -30.82 -16.26 8.06
N ASN A 281 -30.06 -16.69 7.06
CA ASN A 281 -28.62 -16.93 7.22
C ASN A 281 -27.86 -15.64 7.53
N ALA A 282 -28.22 -14.50 6.92
CA ALA A 282 -27.63 -13.22 7.25
C ALA A 282 -27.75 -12.90 8.74
N ILE A 283 -28.98 -13.00 9.30
CA ILE A 283 -29.25 -12.77 10.72
C ILE A 283 -28.45 -13.72 11.61
N GLU A 284 -28.37 -15.00 11.24
CA GLU A 284 -27.60 -15.99 12.00
C GLU A 284 -26.11 -15.61 12.10
N TYR A 285 -25.49 -15.27 10.96
CA TYR A 285 -24.06 -14.94 10.94
C TYR A 285 -23.75 -13.56 11.56
N PHE A 286 -24.64 -12.56 11.42
CA PHE A 286 -24.51 -11.32 12.19
C PHE A 286 -24.62 -11.58 13.71
N LYS A 287 -25.51 -12.46 14.15
CA LYS A 287 -25.59 -12.88 15.57
C LYS A 287 -24.33 -13.57 16.04
N LYS A 288 -23.66 -14.38 15.20
CA LYS A 288 -22.34 -14.94 15.52
C LYS A 288 -21.29 -13.83 15.65
N ALA A 289 -21.31 -12.82 14.78
CA ALA A 289 -20.37 -11.68 14.87
C ALA A 289 -20.54 -10.88 16.16
N ILE A 290 -21.78 -10.58 16.58
CA ILE A 290 -22.03 -9.89 17.87
C ILE A 290 -21.77 -10.77 19.10
N ALA A 291 -21.80 -12.08 18.96
CA ALA A 291 -21.39 -12.99 20.04
C ALA A 291 -19.87 -12.93 20.29
N VAL A 292 -19.08 -12.66 19.25
CA VAL A 292 -17.64 -12.43 19.35
C VAL A 292 -17.34 -11.01 19.85
N ASP A 293 -18.05 -10.02 19.33
CA ASP A 293 -17.90 -8.60 19.72
C ASP A 293 -19.28 -8.00 20.02
N PRO A 294 -19.68 -7.93 21.30
CA PRO A 294 -20.97 -7.37 21.72
C PRO A 294 -21.16 -5.88 21.41
N ASP A 295 -20.10 -5.17 21.05
CA ASP A 295 -20.16 -3.74 20.68
C ASP A 295 -20.08 -3.49 19.18
N TYR A 296 -20.24 -4.55 18.35
CA TYR A 296 -20.20 -4.45 16.90
C TYR A 296 -21.50 -3.85 16.35
N VAL A 297 -21.59 -2.54 16.38
CA VAL A 297 -22.83 -1.77 16.10
C VAL A 297 -23.37 -1.99 14.70
N GLU A 298 -22.49 -2.14 13.69
CA GLU A 298 -22.88 -2.38 12.30
C GLU A 298 -23.63 -3.71 12.15
N ALA A 299 -23.25 -4.72 12.92
CA ALA A 299 -23.93 -6.01 12.89
C ALA A 299 -25.34 -5.91 13.46
N TYR A 300 -25.54 -5.15 14.55
CA TYR A 300 -26.88 -4.89 15.08
C TYR A 300 -27.75 -4.15 14.07
N SER A 301 -27.23 -3.08 13.45
CA SER A 301 -27.94 -2.34 12.41
C SER A 301 -28.38 -3.24 11.26
N ASN A 302 -27.48 -4.11 10.79
CA ASN A 302 -27.77 -5.01 9.66
C ASN A 302 -28.74 -6.15 10.03
N ILE A 303 -28.77 -6.63 11.26
CA ILE A 303 -29.81 -7.55 11.71
C ILE A 303 -31.18 -6.86 11.63
N GLY A 304 -31.27 -5.66 12.15
CA GLY A 304 -32.50 -4.85 12.04
C GLY A 304 -32.94 -4.65 10.59
N LEU A 305 -31.99 -4.32 9.72
CA LEU A 305 -32.25 -4.17 8.29
C LEU A 305 -32.74 -5.48 7.65
N ALA A 306 -32.13 -6.61 7.98
CA ALA A 306 -32.55 -7.91 7.43
C ALA A 306 -34.01 -8.24 7.80
N TYR A 307 -34.44 -7.95 9.03
CA TYR A 307 -35.83 -8.10 9.41
C TYR A 307 -36.76 -7.14 8.65
N LEU A 308 -36.36 -5.88 8.43
CA LEU A 308 -37.10 -4.94 7.60
C LEU A 308 -37.22 -5.40 6.14
N MET A 309 -36.19 -6.02 5.60
CA MET A 309 -36.21 -6.60 4.25
C MET A 309 -37.15 -7.80 4.17
N LYS A 310 -37.18 -8.67 5.20
CA LYS A 310 -38.18 -9.76 5.30
C LYS A 310 -39.60 -9.20 5.35
N ALA A 311 -39.83 -8.14 6.11
CA ALA A 311 -41.12 -7.44 6.13
C ALA A 311 -41.49 -6.91 4.74
N GLN A 312 -40.53 -6.29 4.03
CA GLN A 312 -40.76 -5.74 2.69
C GLN A 312 -41.12 -6.84 1.67
N GLU A 313 -40.38 -7.95 1.66
CA GLU A 313 -40.70 -9.09 0.78
C GLU A 313 -42.05 -9.75 1.13
N PHE A 314 -42.43 -9.73 2.39
CA PHE A 314 -43.69 -10.28 2.82
C PHE A 314 -44.86 -9.38 2.40
N ILE A 315 -44.75 -8.04 2.47
CA ILE A 315 -45.73 -7.08 2.00
C ILE A 315 -46.16 -7.32 0.56
N GLU A 316 -45.20 -7.71 -0.30
CA GLU A 316 -45.45 -8.00 -1.72
C GLU A 316 -46.38 -9.23 -1.93
N LYS A 317 -46.48 -10.11 -0.91
CA LYS A 317 -47.24 -11.36 -0.95
C LYS A 317 -48.48 -11.33 -0.06
N ALA A 318 -48.51 -10.40 0.88
CA ALA A 318 -49.59 -10.26 1.85
C ALA A 318 -50.88 -9.72 1.19
N THR A 319 -52.06 -10.17 1.67
CA THR A 319 -53.30 -9.62 1.17
C THR A 319 -53.56 -8.20 1.72
N THR A 320 -54.05 -7.33 0.86
CA THR A 320 -54.51 -5.99 1.22
C THR A 320 -56.03 -5.90 1.42
N ASP A 321 -56.76 -6.97 1.10
CA ASP A 321 -58.22 -7.05 1.29
C ASP A 321 -58.52 -7.34 2.76
N ILE A 322 -59.11 -6.39 3.44
CA ILE A 322 -59.49 -6.49 4.86
C ILE A 322 -60.53 -7.60 5.14
N ASN A 323 -61.25 -8.02 4.10
CA ASN A 323 -62.24 -9.09 4.19
C ASN A 323 -61.63 -10.49 3.90
N ASP A 324 -60.39 -10.56 3.47
CA ASP A 324 -59.69 -11.82 3.28
C ASP A 324 -59.41 -12.47 4.65
N PRO A 325 -59.80 -13.77 4.84
CA PRO A 325 -59.47 -14.49 6.07
C PRO A 325 -58.01 -14.46 6.50
N LYS A 326 -57.06 -14.29 5.53
CA LYS A 326 -55.63 -14.20 5.78
C LYS A 326 -55.17 -12.83 6.25
N TYR A 327 -55.99 -11.80 6.10
CA TYR A 327 -55.57 -10.42 6.40
C TYR A 327 -55.00 -10.26 7.83
N ALA A 328 -55.72 -10.79 8.83
CA ALA A 328 -55.32 -10.72 10.23
C ALA A 328 -53.98 -11.48 10.49
N GLU A 329 -53.79 -12.64 9.87
CA GLU A 329 -52.58 -13.46 9.97
C GLU A 329 -51.37 -12.74 9.30
N ASP A 330 -51.60 -12.17 8.11
CA ASP A 330 -50.58 -11.40 7.39
C ASP A 330 -50.14 -10.16 8.17
N GLN A 331 -51.11 -9.42 8.76
CA GLN A 331 -50.79 -8.27 9.60
C GLN A 331 -50.02 -8.67 10.88
N ALA A 332 -50.39 -9.79 11.52
CA ALA A 332 -49.61 -10.31 12.65
C ALA A 332 -48.19 -10.72 12.28
N THR A 333 -47.99 -11.32 11.10
CA THR A 333 -46.68 -11.68 10.59
C THR A 333 -45.81 -10.45 10.30
N LEU A 334 -46.38 -9.43 9.66
CA LEU A 334 -45.70 -8.16 9.42
C LEU A 334 -45.27 -7.51 10.73
N LYS A 335 -46.22 -7.41 11.71
CA LYS A 335 -45.94 -6.84 13.02
C LYS A 335 -44.77 -7.56 13.70
N LYS A 336 -44.71 -8.90 13.61
CA LYS A 336 -43.64 -9.70 14.19
C LYS A 336 -42.28 -9.33 13.61
N PHE A 337 -42.12 -9.10 12.30
CA PHE A 337 -40.87 -8.66 11.73
C PHE A 337 -40.36 -7.34 12.28
N TYR A 338 -41.29 -6.37 12.50
CA TYR A 338 -40.95 -5.08 13.13
C TYR A 338 -40.60 -5.23 14.60
N GLU A 339 -41.29 -6.09 15.33
CA GLU A 339 -40.99 -6.43 16.73
C GLU A 339 -39.61 -7.08 16.87
N GLU A 340 -39.25 -7.95 15.95
CA GLU A 340 -37.89 -8.57 15.90
C GLU A 340 -36.80 -7.57 15.52
N ALA A 341 -37.06 -6.62 14.63
CA ALA A 341 -36.08 -5.60 14.22
C ALA A 341 -35.77 -4.60 15.35
N LYS A 342 -36.77 -4.26 16.15
CA LYS A 342 -36.72 -3.21 17.17
C LYS A 342 -35.54 -3.30 18.11
N PRO A 343 -35.27 -4.41 18.83
CA PRO A 343 -34.22 -4.49 19.84
C PRO A 343 -32.84 -4.31 19.25
N PHE A 344 -32.64 -4.66 17.99
CA PHE A 344 -31.34 -4.54 17.32
C PHE A 344 -31.04 -3.08 16.99
N TYR A 345 -31.99 -2.33 16.44
CA TYR A 345 -31.81 -0.90 16.21
C TYR A 345 -31.71 -0.09 17.50
N GLU A 346 -32.48 -0.41 18.53
CA GLU A 346 -32.36 0.20 19.85
C GLU A 346 -30.98 -0.06 20.47
N LYS A 347 -30.43 -1.27 20.30
CA LYS A 347 -29.06 -1.58 20.72
C LYS A 347 -28.01 -0.82 19.93
N ALA A 348 -28.16 -0.69 18.61
CA ALA A 348 -27.29 0.11 17.77
C ALA A 348 -27.29 1.59 18.22
N ARG A 349 -28.46 2.16 18.48
CA ARG A 349 -28.62 3.51 19.05
C ARG A 349 -27.90 3.65 20.40
N ALA A 350 -28.06 2.68 21.28
CA ALA A 350 -27.45 2.71 22.61
C ALA A 350 -25.91 2.64 22.55
N LEU A 351 -25.37 1.86 21.63
CA LEU A 351 -23.92 1.71 21.44
C LEU A 351 -23.29 2.95 20.79
N LYS A 352 -23.94 3.53 19.79
CA LYS A 352 -23.43 4.64 18.99
C LYS A 352 -24.52 5.68 18.70
N PRO A 353 -24.93 6.48 19.71
CA PRO A 353 -26.00 7.45 19.57
C PRO A 353 -25.70 8.55 18.53
N ASP A 354 -24.41 8.85 18.32
CA ASP A 354 -23.97 9.88 17.38
C ASP A 354 -23.93 9.38 15.92
N GLN A 355 -23.86 8.07 15.68
CA GLN A 355 -23.86 7.46 14.34
C GLN A 355 -25.30 7.19 13.88
N LYS A 356 -26.05 8.25 13.65
CA LYS A 356 -27.50 8.23 13.36
C LYS A 356 -27.85 7.41 12.11
N ASP A 357 -26.99 7.38 11.13
CA ASP A 357 -27.12 6.62 9.89
C ASP A 357 -27.31 5.11 10.12
N LEU A 358 -26.81 4.58 11.24
CA LEU A 358 -26.94 3.15 11.55
C LEU A 358 -28.30 2.75 12.15
N TRP A 359 -29.09 3.67 12.66
CA TRP A 359 -30.28 3.30 13.42
C TRP A 359 -31.51 4.19 13.21
N VAL A 360 -31.36 5.48 12.83
CA VAL A 360 -32.48 6.42 12.78
C VAL A 360 -33.58 5.97 11.80
N GLN A 361 -33.18 5.67 10.56
CA GLN A 361 -34.15 5.24 9.54
C GLN A 361 -34.81 3.89 9.89
N GLY A 362 -34.06 3.00 10.50
CA GLY A 362 -34.56 1.71 10.96
C GLY A 362 -35.61 1.90 12.07
N LEU A 363 -35.32 2.68 13.12
CA LEU A 363 -36.25 2.97 14.20
C LEU A 363 -37.46 3.75 13.72
N TYR A 364 -37.31 4.70 12.79
CA TYR A 364 -38.43 5.39 12.18
C TYR A 364 -39.44 4.42 11.57
N ARG A 365 -38.99 3.49 10.75
CA ARG A 365 -39.86 2.49 10.13
C ARG A 365 -40.46 1.53 11.15
N VAL A 366 -39.70 1.10 12.13
CA VAL A 366 -40.14 0.19 13.20
C VAL A 366 -41.20 0.84 14.05
N TYR A 367 -40.95 2.02 14.58
CA TYR A 367 -41.91 2.70 15.49
C TYR A 367 -43.20 3.11 14.78
N TYR A 368 -43.11 3.54 13.51
CA TYR A 368 -44.28 3.81 12.69
C TYR A 368 -45.19 2.57 12.55
N ASN A 369 -44.61 1.43 12.15
CA ASN A 369 -45.38 0.20 11.88
C ASN A 369 -45.87 -0.49 13.16
N LEU A 370 -45.25 -0.23 14.30
CA LEU A 370 -45.68 -0.73 15.60
C LEU A 370 -46.64 0.24 16.32
N ASN A 371 -47.02 1.38 15.71
CA ASN A 371 -47.86 2.42 16.31
C ASN A 371 -47.29 2.96 17.64
N MET A 372 -46.00 3.13 17.75
CA MET A 372 -45.28 3.65 18.92
C MET A 372 -45.17 5.19 18.81
N GLY A 373 -46.26 5.90 19.07
CA GLY A 373 -46.39 7.34 18.83
C GLY A 373 -45.32 8.22 19.47
N PRO A 374 -45.06 8.13 20.78
CA PRO A 374 -44.05 8.97 21.45
C PRO A 374 -42.63 8.72 20.92
N GLU A 375 -42.25 7.47 20.73
CA GLU A 375 -40.92 7.08 20.21
C GLU A 375 -40.77 7.47 18.73
N PHE A 376 -41.84 7.32 17.95
CA PHE A 376 -41.87 7.76 16.57
C PHE A 376 -41.66 9.29 16.45
N GLU A 377 -42.35 10.09 17.24
CA GLU A 377 -42.19 11.55 17.24
C GLU A 377 -40.77 11.99 17.61
N GLU A 378 -40.11 11.27 18.51
CA GLU A 378 -38.72 11.53 18.87
C GLU A 378 -37.80 11.32 17.66
N ILE A 379 -37.93 10.18 16.96
CA ILE A 379 -37.13 9.85 15.81
C ILE A 379 -37.43 10.76 14.62
N ASP A 380 -38.66 11.08 14.36
CA ASP A 380 -39.09 12.00 13.29
C ASP A 380 -38.42 13.38 13.43
N LYS A 381 -38.33 13.91 14.65
CA LYS A 381 -37.61 15.16 14.94
C LYS A 381 -36.09 15.05 14.66
N LEU A 382 -35.52 13.87 14.77
CA LEU A 382 -34.09 13.65 14.47
C LEU A 382 -33.82 13.55 12.98
N MET A 383 -34.80 13.11 12.17
CA MET A 383 -34.68 13.03 10.71
C MET A 383 -34.88 14.37 10.01
N ASN A 384 -35.70 15.26 10.62
CA ASN A 384 -36.07 16.56 10.05
C ASN A 384 -35.16 17.72 10.52
N LYS A 385 -34.08 17.42 11.24
CA LYS A 385 -33.01 18.35 11.62
C LYS A 385 -31.75 18.11 10.82
#